data_2c0f452ede291e38996face570232568
#
_entry.id   2c0f452ede291e38996face570232568
#
_cell.length_a   1.000
_cell.length_b   1.000
_cell.length_c   1.000
_cell.angle_alpha   90.00
_cell.angle_beta   90.00
_cell.angle_gamma   90.00
#
_symmetry.space_group_name_H-M   'P 1'
#
loop_
_entity.id
_entity.type
_entity.pdbx_description
1 polymer ?
#
loop_
_entity_poly.entity_id
_entity_poly.type
_entity_poly.pdbx_seq_one_letter_code
_entity_poly.pdbx_strand_id
1 'polypeptide(L)'
;MSEKSRRLNLTLLVATDGCALLRAAGELDVHTEQRFLADAGELVDSGHLYLVLDLTALTFCDSRGLNCLLALDWLCRRLDGRLILASVGNRLLQLLDQTKVRDRFLVVPTVGAALDRVPDEHRPVWPPVDVAPGADGSPARGVRPPSARRDPDAVPGRHPR
;
A
#
# COMPACT_ATOMS: atom_id res chain seq x y z
N MET A 1 15.11 -10.78 18.53
CA MET A 1 14.31 -11.41 18.49
C MET A 1 13.07 -10.89 18.55
N SER A 2 12.57 -10.63 19.61
CA SER A 2 11.25 -10.09 19.64
C SER A 2 11.13 -8.80 18.89
N GLU A 3 12.17 -8.06 18.79
CA GLU A 3 12.07 -6.86 18.01
C GLU A 3 11.81 -7.09 16.56
N LYS A 4 12.39 -8.12 16.03
CA LYS A 4 12.13 -8.44 14.66
C LYS A 4 10.70 -8.82 14.44
N SER A 5 10.12 -9.62 15.30
CA SER A 5 8.75 -10.05 15.10
C SER A 5 7.78 -8.92 15.35
N ARG A 6 8.20 -7.84 15.99
CA ARG A 6 7.33 -6.71 16.19
C ARG A 6 7.51 -5.63 15.16
N ARG A 7 8.32 -5.88 14.18
CA ARG A 7 8.51 -4.87 13.16
C ARG A 7 7.31 -4.75 12.27
N LEU A 8 7.16 -3.58 11.74
CA LEU A 8 6.19 -3.30 10.70
C LEU A 8 6.95 -2.94 9.44
N ASN A 9 6.61 -3.59 8.34
CA ASN A 9 7.20 -3.29 7.04
C ASN A 9 6.14 -2.68 6.16
N LEU A 10 6.44 -1.50 5.62
CA LEU A 10 5.57 -0.85 4.64
C LEU A 10 6.22 -0.98 3.28
N THR A 11 5.48 -1.49 2.33
CA THR A 11 5.96 -1.66 0.97
C THR A 11 5.05 -0.90 0.02
N LEU A 12 5.63 0.01 -0.74
CA LEU A 12 4.87 0.72 -1.77
C LEU A 12 4.75 -0.20 -2.97
N LEU A 13 3.53 -0.63 -3.29
CA LEU A 13 3.30 -1.57 -4.36
C LEU A 13 3.11 -0.88 -5.70
N VAL A 14 2.41 0.24 -5.71
CA VAL A 14 2.21 1.01 -6.93
C VAL A 14 1.78 2.41 -6.52
N ALA A 15 2.12 3.40 -7.33
CA ALA A 15 1.74 4.79 -7.08
C ALA A 15 1.47 5.49 -8.39
N THR A 16 0.54 6.42 -8.34
CA THR A 16 0.26 7.35 -9.44
C THR A 16 0.32 8.76 -8.87
N ASP A 17 -0.06 9.74 -9.68
CA ASP A 17 -0.05 11.11 -9.24
C ASP A 17 -0.93 11.40 -8.03
N GLY A 18 -1.94 10.67 -7.77
CA GLY A 18 -2.82 10.97 -6.66
C GLY A 18 -3.14 9.79 -5.78
N CYS A 19 -2.50 8.65 -6.01
CA CYS A 19 -2.82 7.44 -5.27
C CYS A 19 -1.57 6.65 -4.98
N ALA A 20 -1.54 6.03 -3.80
CA ALA A 20 -0.47 5.10 -3.46
C ALA A 20 -1.11 3.87 -2.83
N LEU A 21 -0.60 2.70 -3.22
CA LEU A 21 -1.02 1.43 -2.63
C LEU A 21 0.14 0.90 -1.80
N LEU A 22 -0.09 0.81 -0.50
CA LEU A 22 0.90 0.33 0.45
C LEU A 22 0.47 -0.99 1.05
N ARG A 23 1.40 -1.89 1.20
CA ARG A 23 1.17 -3.10 2.00
C ARG A 23 1.81 -2.93 3.35
N ALA A 24 1.06 -3.17 4.40
CA ALA A 24 1.57 -3.14 5.76
C ALA A 24 1.64 -4.57 6.27
N ALA A 25 2.85 -5.01 6.62
CA ALA A 25 3.07 -6.37 7.10
C ALA A 25 3.69 -6.30 8.47
N GLY A 26 3.13 -7.03 9.42
CA GLY A 26 3.67 -7.09 10.77
C GLY A 26 2.71 -6.55 11.80
N GLU A 27 3.22 -5.74 12.71
CA GLU A 27 2.45 -5.29 13.86
C GLU A 27 2.42 -3.76 13.92
N LEU A 28 1.24 -3.22 14.12
CA LEU A 28 1.05 -1.77 14.28
C LEU A 28 0.71 -1.51 15.75
N ASP A 29 1.69 -1.01 16.49
CA ASP A 29 1.57 -0.81 17.93
C ASP A 29 2.42 0.39 18.36
N VAL A 30 2.64 0.51 19.66
CA VAL A 30 3.38 1.64 20.20
C VAL A 30 4.82 1.69 19.68
N HIS A 31 5.39 0.56 19.29
CA HIS A 31 6.78 0.51 18.85
C HIS A 31 6.95 0.88 17.38
N THR A 32 5.87 0.79 16.60
CA THR A 32 5.95 1.03 15.16
C THR A 32 5.10 2.22 14.73
N GLU A 33 4.34 2.81 15.63
CA GLU A 33 3.37 3.85 15.26
C GLU A 33 4.04 5.07 14.64
N GLN A 34 5.15 5.52 15.19
CA GLN A 34 5.78 6.74 14.70
C GLN A 34 6.30 6.55 13.29
N ARG A 35 6.93 5.42 13.05
CA ARG A 35 7.46 5.16 11.73
C ARG A 35 6.37 4.99 10.71
N PHE A 36 5.29 4.32 11.10
CA PHE A 36 4.15 4.16 10.20
C PHE A 36 3.60 5.53 9.79
N LEU A 37 3.37 6.40 10.76
CA LEU A 37 2.82 7.72 10.46
C LEU A 37 3.79 8.56 9.63
N ALA A 38 5.08 8.46 9.91
CA ALA A 38 6.06 9.22 9.15
C ALA A 38 6.09 8.76 7.70
N ASP A 39 6.16 7.46 7.47
CA ASP A 39 6.29 6.94 6.11
C ASP A 39 5.00 7.12 5.31
N ALA A 40 3.87 6.77 5.90
CA ALA A 40 2.60 6.92 5.20
C ALA A 40 2.23 8.39 5.03
N GLY A 41 2.49 9.19 6.04
CA GLY A 41 2.21 10.62 5.97
C GLY A 41 3.03 11.31 4.90
N GLU A 42 4.25 10.87 4.70
CA GLU A 42 5.10 11.45 3.67
C GLU A 42 4.51 11.22 2.29
N LEU A 43 3.92 10.06 2.05
CA LEU A 43 3.26 9.80 0.78
C LEU A 43 2.10 10.75 0.56
N VAL A 44 1.31 10.99 1.59
CA VAL A 44 0.20 11.92 1.50
C VAL A 44 0.71 13.34 1.23
N ASP A 45 1.75 13.75 1.96
CA ASP A 45 2.34 15.07 1.76
C ASP A 45 2.91 15.25 0.36
N SER A 46 3.32 14.15 -0.26
CA SER A 46 3.86 14.19 -1.62
C SER A 46 2.78 14.21 -2.69
N GLY A 47 1.51 14.21 -2.28
CA GLY A 47 0.42 14.31 -3.23
C GLY A 47 -0.38 13.05 -3.44
N HIS A 48 -0.02 11.94 -2.79
CA HIS A 48 -0.77 10.69 -2.92
C HIS A 48 -1.93 10.73 -1.92
N LEU A 49 -2.95 11.51 -2.26
CA LEU A 49 -4.04 11.80 -1.33
C LEU A 49 -5.00 10.63 -1.15
N TYR A 50 -5.07 9.73 -2.14
CA TYR A 50 -5.82 8.50 -2.01
C TYR A 50 -4.85 7.41 -1.64
N LEU A 51 -4.92 6.99 -0.40
CA LEU A 51 -3.97 6.01 0.12
C LEU A 51 -4.70 4.72 0.41
N VAL A 52 -4.30 3.66 -0.28
CA VAL A 52 -4.88 2.34 -0.08
C VAL A 52 -3.90 1.53 0.74
N LEU A 53 -4.36 1.00 1.87
CA LEU A 53 -3.56 0.13 2.70
C LEU A 53 -4.03 -1.31 2.52
N ASP A 54 -3.16 -2.15 2.04
CA ASP A 54 -3.40 -3.59 1.98
C ASP A 54 -2.97 -4.17 3.31
N LEU A 55 -3.94 -4.62 4.08
CA LEU A 55 -3.72 -5.10 5.44
C LEU A 55 -3.75 -6.61 5.55
N THR A 56 -3.62 -7.31 4.42
CA THR A 56 -3.61 -8.76 4.40
C THR A 56 -2.55 -9.34 5.35
N ALA A 57 -1.39 -8.72 5.39
CA ALA A 57 -0.26 -9.24 6.16
C ALA A 57 -0.09 -8.55 7.50
N LEU A 58 -1.05 -7.73 7.90
CA LEU A 58 -1.01 -7.12 9.23
C LEU A 58 -1.47 -8.14 10.24
N THR A 59 -0.59 -8.51 11.17
CA THR A 59 -0.86 -9.58 12.12
C THR A 59 -1.31 -9.06 13.48
N PHE A 60 -1.13 -7.77 13.75
CA PHE A 60 -1.50 -7.21 15.04
C PHE A 60 -1.74 -5.71 14.90
N CYS A 61 -2.78 -5.24 15.58
CA CYS A 61 -3.08 -3.82 15.66
C CYS A 61 -3.84 -3.59 16.96
N ASP A 62 -3.28 -2.78 17.84
CA ASP A 62 -3.95 -2.44 19.09
C ASP A 62 -4.54 -1.04 19.00
N SER A 63 -4.96 -0.49 20.13
CA SER A 63 -5.59 0.83 20.14
C SER A 63 -4.61 1.93 19.70
N ARG A 64 -3.31 1.76 19.96
CA ARG A 64 -2.34 2.73 19.49
C ARG A 64 -2.23 2.68 17.97
N GLY A 65 -2.25 1.46 17.43
CA GLY A 65 -2.25 1.30 15.97
C GLY A 65 -3.52 1.88 15.36
N LEU A 66 -4.65 1.65 16.01
CA LEU A 66 -5.90 2.21 15.53
C LEU A 66 -5.84 3.74 15.50
N ASN A 67 -5.26 4.34 16.52
CA ASN A 67 -5.11 5.80 16.54
C ASN A 67 -4.27 6.30 15.38
N CYS A 68 -3.25 5.53 14.98
CA CYS A 68 -2.46 5.88 13.82
C CYS A 68 -3.29 5.86 12.54
N LEU A 69 -4.14 4.85 12.40
CA LEU A 69 -5.01 4.78 11.23
C LEU A 69 -5.98 5.94 11.20
N LEU A 70 -6.52 6.32 12.37
CA LEU A 70 -7.42 7.46 12.46
C LEU A 70 -6.70 8.75 12.09
N ALA A 71 -5.47 8.92 12.58
CA ALA A 71 -4.69 10.11 12.26
C ALA A 71 -4.39 10.20 10.77
N LEU A 72 -4.06 9.07 10.18
CA LEU A 72 -3.76 9.04 8.76
C LEU A 72 -5.01 9.34 7.93
N ASP A 73 -6.14 8.78 8.32
CA ASP A 73 -7.40 9.07 7.65
C ASP A 73 -7.74 10.55 7.73
N TRP A 74 -7.56 11.13 8.91
CA TRP A 74 -7.79 12.55 9.11
C TRP A 74 -6.91 13.39 8.19
N LEU A 75 -5.64 13.03 8.07
CA LEU A 75 -4.73 13.76 7.20
C LEU A 75 -5.17 13.68 5.75
N CYS A 76 -5.55 12.50 5.27
CA CYS A 76 -6.02 12.35 3.90
C CYS A 76 -7.25 13.22 3.66
N ARG A 77 -8.22 13.17 4.57
CA ARG A 77 -9.45 13.94 4.41
C ARG A 77 -9.20 15.43 4.43
N ARG A 78 -8.27 15.85 5.23
CA ARG A 78 -7.93 17.26 5.32
C ARG A 78 -7.45 17.83 3.99
N LEU A 79 -6.84 16.96 3.18
CA LEU A 79 -6.32 17.33 1.88
C LEU A 79 -7.23 16.87 0.75
N ASP A 80 -8.49 16.55 1.09
CA ASP A 80 -9.52 16.13 0.13
C ASP A 80 -9.24 14.77 -0.51
N GLY A 81 -8.48 13.93 0.18
CA GLY A 81 -8.24 12.56 -0.25
C GLY A 81 -8.99 11.57 0.61
N ARG A 82 -8.52 10.34 0.60
CA ARG A 82 -9.18 9.29 1.36
C ARG A 82 -8.22 8.17 1.71
N LEU A 83 -8.35 7.67 2.92
CA LEU A 83 -7.68 6.43 3.31
C LEU A 83 -8.64 5.28 3.09
N ILE A 84 -8.20 4.23 2.42
CA ILE A 84 -9.02 3.06 2.14
C ILE A 84 -8.31 1.84 2.69
N LEU A 85 -9.02 1.06 3.52
CA LEU A 85 -8.46 -0.12 4.15
C LEU A 85 -8.93 -1.36 3.40
N ALA A 86 -8.01 -2.12 2.85
CA ALA A 86 -8.32 -3.31 2.08
C ALA A 86 -7.88 -4.56 2.82
N SER A 87 -8.67 -5.61 2.73
CA SER A 87 -8.34 -6.93 3.26
C SER A 87 -8.08 -6.89 4.76
N VAL A 88 -8.97 -6.23 5.48
CA VAL A 88 -8.85 -6.09 6.93
C VAL A 88 -9.18 -7.43 7.59
N GLY A 89 -8.30 -7.88 8.48
CA GLY A 89 -8.52 -9.13 9.19
C GLY A 89 -9.58 -9.01 10.27
N ASN A 90 -10.05 -10.16 10.75
CA ASN A 90 -11.15 -10.19 11.71
C ASN A 90 -10.83 -9.47 13.00
N ARG A 91 -9.59 -9.57 13.46
CA ARG A 91 -9.23 -8.92 14.72
C ARG A 91 -9.34 -7.42 14.63
N LEU A 92 -8.85 -6.85 13.55
CA LEU A 92 -8.95 -5.40 13.37
C LEU A 92 -10.40 -4.99 13.17
N LEU A 93 -11.18 -5.78 12.42
CA LEU A 93 -12.59 -5.48 12.26
C LEU A 93 -13.30 -5.46 13.62
N GLN A 94 -12.99 -6.42 14.48
CA GLN A 94 -13.57 -6.43 15.82
C GLN A 94 -13.17 -5.19 16.61
N LEU A 95 -11.92 -4.79 16.50
CA LEU A 95 -11.46 -3.59 17.21
C LEU A 95 -12.20 -2.36 16.71
N LEU A 96 -12.38 -2.26 15.40
CA LEU A 96 -13.12 -1.15 14.83
C LEU A 96 -14.56 -1.11 15.32
N ASP A 97 -15.19 -2.28 15.38
CA ASP A 97 -16.57 -2.36 15.86
C ASP A 97 -16.67 -2.05 17.35
N GLN A 98 -15.75 -2.58 18.16
CA GLN A 98 -15.77 -2.38 19.60
C GLN A 98 -15.55 -0.92 19.97
N THR A 99 -14.73 -0.24 19.22
CA THR A 99 -14.45 1.18 19.47
C THR A 99 -15.40 2.09 18.73
N LYS A 100 -16.31 1.52 17.94
CA LYS A 100 -17.36 2.27 17.24
C LYS A 100 -16.80 3.27 16.24
N VAL A 101 -15.68 2.93 15.62
CA VAL A 101 -15.07 3.81 14.62
C VAL A 101 -15.08 3.20 13.23
N ARG A 102 -15.72 2.04 13.07
CA ARG A 102 -15.71 1.38 11.77
C ARG A 102 -16.27 2.27 10.67
N ASP A 103 -17.31 3.03 10.97
CA ASP A 103 -17.93 3.90 9.97
C ASP A 103 -17.06 5.07 9.59
N ARG A 104 -16.02 5.33 10.36
CA ARG A 104 -15.10 6.40 10.03
C ARG A 104 -14.16 6.01 8.89
N PHE A 105 -14.01 4.71 8.65
CA PHE A 105 -13.10 4.23 7.62
C PHE A 105 -13.85 3.69 6.43
N LEU A 106 -13.23 3.78 5.28
CA LEU A 106 -13.71 3.06 4.10
C LEU A 106 -13.01 1.72 4.10
N VAL A 107 -13.74 0.67 4.40
CA VAL A 107 -13.21 -0.69 4.52
C VAL A 107 -13.78 -1.52 3.38
N VAL A 108 -12.91 -2.15 2.61
CA VAL A 108 -13.32 -2.94 1.45
C VAL A 108 -12.62 -4.30 1.49
N PRO A 109 -13.19 -5.31 0.84
CA PRO A 109 -12.66 -6.67 0.99
C PRO A 109 -11.35 -6.95 0.26
N THR A 110 -11.06 -6.24 -0.81
CA THR A 110 -9.86 -6.54 -1.62
C THR A 110 -9.19 -5.26 -2.07
N VAL A 111 -7.94 -5.40 -2.50
CA VAL A 111 -7.20 -4.29 -3.08
C VAL A 111 -7.92 -3.79 -4.35
N GLY A 112 -8.41 -4.72 -5.18
CA GLY A 112 -9.14 -4.31 -6.39
C GLY A 112 -10.34 -3.45 -6.05
N ALA A 113 -11.12 -3.87 -5.06
CA ALA A 113 -12.30 -3.10 -4.63
C ALA A 113 -11.87 -1.74 -4.08
N ALA A 114 -10.74 -1.67 -3.42
CA ALA A 114 -10.23 -0.40 -2.90
C ALA A 114 -9.88 0.55 -4.04
N LEU A 115 -9.20 0.03 -5.04
CA LEU A 115 -8.80 0.88 -6.17
C LEU A 115 -10.00 1.36 -6.97
N ASP A 116 -11.08 0.60 -6.97
CA ASP A 116 -12.32 1.04 -7.62
C ASP A 116 -12.91 2.27 -6.95
N ARG A 117 -12.51 2.56 -5.72
CA ARG A 117 -12.98 3.75 -5.00
C ARG A 117 -12.11 4.96 -5.23
N VAL A 118 -10.99 4.79 -5.91
CA VAL A 118 -10.09 5.90 -6.26
C VAL A 118 -10.60 6.53 -7.56
N PRO A 119 -10.63 7.86 -7.66
CA PRO A 119 -11.05 8.48 -8.92
C PRO A 119 -10.25 7.98 -10.10
N ASP A 120 -10.90 7.87 -11.24
CA ASP A 120 -10.29 7.26 -12.42
C ASP A 120 -8.96 7.89 -12.79
N GLU A 121 -8.86 9.20 -12.68
CA GLU A 121 -7.66 9.91 -13.09
C GLU A 121 -6.47 9.60 -12.20
N HIS A 122 -6.70 9.02 -11.00
CA HIS A 122 -5.62 8.70 -10.08
C HIS A 122 -5.44 7.20 -9.90
N ARG A 123 -6.31 6.40 -10.50
CA ARG A 123 -6.33 4.97 -10.24
C ARG A 123 -5.20 4.26 -10.96
N PRO A 124 -4.35 3.54 -10.23
CA PRO A 124 -3.29 2.78 -10.87
C PRO A 124 -3.83 1.52 -11.54
N VAL A 125 -3.07 1.00 -12.46
CA VAL A 125 -3.38 -0.29 -13.07
C VAL A 125 -2.98 -1.37 -12.07
N TRP A 126 -3.89 -2.28 -11.79
CA TRP A 126 -3.64 -3.32 -10.81
C TRP A 126 -4.25 -4.65 -11.24
N PRO A 127 -3.52 -5.72 -11.17
CA PRO A 127 -2.08 -5.72 -10.83
C PRO A 127 -1.27 -5.06 -11.94
N PRO A 128 -0.03 -4.67 -11.64
CA PRO A 128 0.81 -4.03 -12.66
C PRO A 128 0.99 -4.95 -13.86
N VAL A 129 1.00 -4.36 -15.02
CA VAL A 129 0.97 -5.13 -16.26
C VAL A 129 2.21 -5.98 -16.45
N ASP A 130 3.34 -5.46 -16.04
CA ASP A 130 4.56 -6.20 -16.23
C ASP A 130 4.73 -7.31 -15.19
N VAL A 131 3.83 -7.44 -14.27
CA VAL A 131 3.82 -8.60 -13.41
C VAL A 131 2.97 -9.62 -14.14
N ALA A 132 3.52 -10.21 -15.12
CA ALA A 132 2.72 -11.05 -15.94
C ALA A 132 2.27 -12.28 -15.19
N PRO A 133 1.09 -12.71 -15.52
CA PRO A 133 0.58 -13.88 -14.89
C PRO A 133 1.45 -15.07 -15.11
N GLY A 134 2.11 -15.11 -16.18
CA GLY A 134 2.95 -16.22 -16.41
C GLY A 134 4.00 -16.31 -15.41
N ALA A 135 4.33 -15.25 -14.94
CA ALA A 135 5.34 -15.27 -14.00
C ALA A 135 4.91 -15.96 -12.79
N ASP A 136 4.16 -16.34 -12.72
CA ASP A 136 3.79 -17.02 -11.76
C ASP A 136 4.17 -16.63 -10.66
N GLY A 137 4.21 -16.07 -10.79
CA GLY A 137 4.40 -15.64 -9.72
C GLY A 137 5.66 -15.32 -9.39
N SER A 138 6.19 -15.43 -9.81
CA SER A 138 7.24 -15.17 -9.43
C SER A 138 7.62 -14.09 -9.68
N PRO A 139 7.64 -13.53 -9.67
CA PRO A 139 7.87 -12.40 -9.85
C PRO A 139 8.75 -11.88 -10.17
N ALA A 140 8.82 -11.94 -10.38
CA ALA A 140 9.38 -11.39 -10.71
C ALA A 140 10.30 -10.94 -10.84
N ARG A 141 10.50 -11.00 -11.05
CA ARG A 141 11.19 -10.65 -11.22
C ARG A 141 11.40 -9.73 -11.66
N GLY A 142 11.38 -9.34 -11.75
CA GLY A 142 11.48 -8.47 -11.99
C GLY A 142 11.92 -7.96 -12.64
N VAL A 143 11.97 -7.95 -12.88
CA VAL A 143 12.27 -7.44 -13.32
C VAL A 143 12.99 -6.94 -13.98
N ARG A 144 13.21 -6.83 -14.55
CA ARG A 144 13.73 -6.36 -15.20
C ARG A 144 13.88 -5.57 -15.68
N PRO A 145 14.03 -5.42 -15.81
CA PRO A 145 14.04 -4.57 -16.18
C PRO A 145 14.06 -4.13 -17.12
N PRO A 146 13.85 -3.65 -17.55
CA PRO A 146 13.77 -3.28 -18.50
C PRO A 146 14.64 -2.97 -19.23
N SER A 147 14.90 -3.17 -19.27
CA SER A 147 15.39 -2.86 -19.77
C SER A 147 15.86 -3.05 -20.54
N ALA A 148 15.87 -3.38 -20.70
CA ALA A 148 16.14 -3.56 -21.22
C ALA A 148 16.26 -3.42 -22.27
N ARG A 149 16.16 -3.12 -22.61
CA ARG A 149 16.07 -2.92 -23.32
C ARG A 149 16.89 -2.59 -24.01
N ARG A 150 17.12 -2.69 -24.07
CA ARG A 150 17.71 -2.40 -24.72
C ARG A 150 18.29 -2.36 -25.40
N ASP A 151 18.36 -2.61 -25.49
CA ASP A 151 18.91 -2.51 -26.12
C ASP A 151 19.20 -2.63 -26.91
N PRO A 152 18.92 -2.63 -27.12
CA PRO A 152 19.24 -2.72 -27.88
C PRO A 152 19.77 -2.53 -28.62
N ASP A 153 19.63 -2.43 -28.55
CA ASP A 153 20.16 -2.14 -29.11
C ASP A 153 20.82 -2.29 -29.32
N ALA A 154 20.76 -2.37 -29.04
CA ALA A 154 21.26 -2.38 -29.16
C ALA A 154 21.79 -2.81 -29.62
N VAL A 155 21.71 -2.97 -29.75
CA VAL A 155 22.13 -3.25 -30.19
C VAL A 155 22.57 -3.53 -30.84
N PRO A 156 22.41 -3.59 -31.00
CA PRO A 156 22.84 -3.79 -31.55
C PRO A 156 23.43 -3.81 -32.25
N GLY A 157 23.47 -3.66 -32.33
CA GLY A 157 23.88 -3.46 -32.74
C GLY A 157 24.58 -3.50 -33.32
N ARG A 158 24.49 -3.43 -33.15
CA ARG A 158 24.96 -3.33 -33.57
C ARG A 158 25.70 -3.64 -34.09
N HIS A 159 26.00 -3.90 -34.36
CA HIS A 159 26.58 -4.16 -34.91
C HIS A 159 27.21 -4.38 -35.66
N PRO A 160 27.24 -4.31 -35.76
CA PRO A 160 27.79 -4.45 -36.50
C PRO A 160 28.51 -4.60 -37.22
N ARG A 161 28.55 -4.65 -37.53
CA ARG A 161 29.04 -4.71 -38.06
C ARG A 161 29.45 -4.68 -38.72
#